data_5816f171188e08f181d5140cdff260f1
#
_entry.id   5816f171188e08f181d5140cdff260f1
#
_cell.length_a   1.000
_cell.length_b   1.000
_cell.length_c   1.000
_cell.angle_alpha   90.00
_cell.angle_beta   90.00
_cell.angle_gamma   90.00
#
_symmetry.space_group_name_H-M   'P 1'
#
loop_
_entity.id
_entity.type
_entity.pdbx_description
1 polymer ?
#
loop_
_entity_poly.entity_id
_entity_poly.type
_entity_poly.pdbx_seq_one_letter_code
_entity_poly.pdbx_strand_id
1 'polypeptide(L)'
;MFRKLLIVFASGTILSIVAFAAAWVVGGEKLKAEFAEGHGWHWTIGEDEDDKGPRKERRFTVDPGAQLAMSIPVELTFTRGDKAEMVVSGPAALVDRLVWERGRLSLPGGTSMHHGLKVRITAPEITGLNLDAPGDVTLTGLDQDKFALRSEGAVDLEASGKVRQLTISSEGAGNIDLAGVEAADATVRIDGVGNVTLGATHMVDVEINGAGNVTLVRKPETLRSRLNGIGSIDHDY
;
A
#
# COMPACT_ATOMS: atom_id res chain seq x y z
N MET A 1 7.85 -27.91 31.14
CA MET A 1 8.22 -26.85 30.15
C MET A 1 7.84 -25.44 30.63
N PHE A 2 6.72 -25.22 31.27
CA PHE A 2 6.26 -23.91 31.78
C PHE A 2 7.26 -23.18 32.71
N ARG A 3 7.95 -23.88 33.61
CA ARG A 3 8.92 -23.24 34.55
C ARG A 3 10.13 -22.60 33.84
N LYS A 4 10.61 -23.18 32.72
CA LYS A 4 11.74 -22.62 31.95
C LYS A 4 11.32 -21.38 31.16
N LEU A 5 10.08 -21.36 30.64
CA LEU A 5 9.52 -20.22 29.93
C LEU A 5 9.31 -19.02 30.87
N LEU A 6 8.84 -19.28 32.09
CA LEU A 6 8.60 -18.24 33.11
C LEU A 6 9.92 -17.60 33.59
N ILE A 7 11.01 -18.36 33.67
CA ILE A 7 12.34 -17.86 34.03
C ILE A 7 12.90 -16.98 32.91
N VAL A 8 12.73 -17.36 31.63
CA VAL A 8 13.19 -16.55 30.49
C VAL A 8 12.40 -15.24 30.40
N PHE A 9 11.08 -15.29 30.65
CA PHE A 9 10.25 -14.07 30.65
C PHE A 9 10.62 -13.12 31.81
N ALA A 10 10.82 -13.66 33.02
CA ALA A 10 11.23 -12.87 34.19
C ALA A 10 12.64 -12.28 34.03
N SER A 11 13.59 -12.98 33.43
CA SER A 11 14.92 -12.45 33.17
C SER A 11 14.92 -11.36 32.10
N GLY A 12 14.10 -11.49 31.04
CA GLY A 12 13.95 -10.48 30.00
C GLY A 12 13.36 -9.16 30.52
N THR A 13 12.32 -9.23 31.36
CA THR A 13 11.71 -8.04 31.97
C THR A 13 12.64 -7.34 32.96
N ILE A 14 13.40 -8.09 33.77
CA ILE A 14 14.39 -7.51 34.70
C ILE A 14 15.52 -6.82 33.93
N LEU A 15 16.01 -7.42 32.85
CA LEU A 15 17.07 -6.81 32.01
C LEU A 15 16.57 -5.50 31.36
N SER A 16 15.33 -5.46 30.89
CA SER A 16 14.72 -4.25 30.32
C SER A 16 14.59 -3.14 31.36
N ILE A 17 14.18 -3.46 32.59
CA ILE A 17 14.02 -2.49 33.67
C ILE A 17 15.41 -1.95 34.10
N VAL A 18 16.42 -2.81 34.18
CA VAL A 18 17.79 -2.39 34.52
C VAL A 18 18.40 -1.51 33.43
N ALA A 19 18.18 -1.84 32.14
CA ALA A 19 18.64 -1.01 31.03
C ALA A 19 17.95 0.37 31.03
N PHE A 20 16.66 0.41 31.31
CA PHE A 20 15.89 1.67 31.43
C PHE A 20 16.37 2.50 32.64
N ALA A 21 16.60 1.87 33.78
CA ALA A 21 17.13 2.54 34.96
C ALA A 21 18.55 3.08 34.76
N ALA A 22 19.42 2.33 34.09
CA ALA A 22 20.77 2.78 33.75
C ALA A 22 20.76 3.95 32.76
N ALA A 23 19.89 3.92 31.75
CA ALA A 23 19.69 5.06 30.84
C ALA A 23 19.16 6.30 31.56
N TRP A 24 18.29 6.12 32.56
CA TRP A 24 17.80 7.21 33.40
C TRP A 24 18.87 7.85 34.29
N VAL A 25 19.75 7.04 34.88
CA VAL A 25 20.84 7.53 35.76
C VAL A 25 21.92 8.26 34.98
N VAL A 26 22.25 7.78 33.76
CA VAL A 26 23.33 8.35 32.93
C VAL A 26 22.85 9.55 32.11
N GLY A 27 21.58 9.58 31.72
CA GLY A 27 20.97 10.63 30.87
C GLY A 27 20.05 11.62 31.59
N GLY A 28 19.73 11.36 32.85
CA GLY A 28 18.63 12.04 33.55
C GLY A 28 18.78 13.53 33.78
N GLU A 29 19.98 14.06 33.90
CA GLU A 29 20.19 15.50 34.05
C GLU A 29 20.04 16.27 32.74
N LYS A 30 20.47 15.71 31.62
CA LYS A 30 20.26 16.31 30.30
C LYS A 30 18.80 16.26 29.87
N LEU A 31 18.12 15.16 30.14
CA LEU A 31 16.69 15.03 29.88
C LEU A 31 15.83 16.01 30.70
N LYS A 32 16.18 16.23 31.98
CA LYS A 32 15.47 17.22 32.83
C LYS A 32 15.63 18.66 32.35
N ALA A 33 16.78 19.03 31.81
CA ALA A 33 17.02 20.36 31.26
C ALA A 33 16.17 20.60 29.99
N GLU A 34 16.08 19.61 29.07
CA GLU A 34 15.26 19.72 27.88
C GLU A 34 13.74 19.72 28.17
N PHE A 35 13.28 18.98 29.17
CA PHE A 35 11.89 19.02 29.60
C PHE A 35 11.51 20.35 30.32
N ALA A 36 12.44 21.02 30.95
CA ALA A 36 12.17 22.27 31.66
C ALA A 36 12.02 23.47 30.70
N GLU A 37 12.52 23.40 29.49
CA GLU A 37 12.42 24.45 28.48
C GLU A 37 11.18 24.37 27.61
N GLY A 38 10.22 23.47 27.92
CA GLY A 38 8.91 23.44 27.25
C GLY A 38 8.94 22.95 25.78
N HIS A 39 10.04 22.38 25.36
CA HIS A 39 10.11 21.68 24.06
C HIS A 39 9.50 20.30 24.24
N GLY A 40 8.20 20.19 24.04
CA GLY A 40 7.53 18.91 23.87
C GLY A 40 8.28 18.09 22.83
N TRP A 41 8.27 16.75 22.96
CA TRP A 41 8.78 15.84 21.94
C TRP A 41 8.11 16.16 20.61
N HIS A 42 8.65 17.13 19.90
CA HIS A 42 8.47 17.21 18.48
C HIS A 42 9.29 16.05 17.91
N TRP A 43 8.61 14.96 17.57
CA TRP A 43 9.13 14.09 16.53
C TRP A 43 9.08 14.95 15.26
N THR A 44 10.07 15.80 15.06
CA THR A 44 10.46 16.15 13.72
C THR A 44 10.99 14.86 13.10
N ILE A 45 10.07 14.07 12.55
CA ILE A 45 10.43 13.23 11.40
C ILE A 45 11.12 14.23 10.51
N GLY A 46 12.43 14.04 10.29
CA GLY A 46 13.21 15.03 9.56
C GLY A 46 12.43 15.36 8.30
N GLU A 47 12.07 16.63 8.15
CA GLU A 47 11.63 17.14 6.86
C GLU A 47 12.88 16.98 5.98
N ASP A 48 12.87 15.89 5.19
CA ASP A 48 13.97 15.59 4.28
C ASP A 48 14.22 16.80 3.42
N GLU A 49 15.48 17.17 3.23
CA GLU A 49 15.89 18.30 2.39
C GLU A 49 15.32 18.17 0.97
N ASP A 50 15.02 16.95 0.55
CA ASP A 50 14.39 16.63 -0.74
C ASP A 50 12.95 17.17 -0.86
N ASP A 51 12.24 17.42 0.23
CA ASP A 51 10.88 17.97 0.20
C ASP A 51 10.84 19.52 0.24
N LYS A 52 11.98 20.18 0.49
CA LYS A 52 12.11 21.65 0.54
C LYS A 52 12.37 22.33 -0.81
N GLY A 53 12.55 21.55 -1.88
CA GLY A 53 12.79 22.06 -3.23
C GLY A 53 11.53 22.61 -3.92
N PRO A 54 11.71 23.36 -5.04
CA PRO A 54 10.58 23.78 -5.85
C PRO A 54 9.80 22.57 -6.34
N ARG A 55 8.48 22.60 -6.17
CA ARG A 55 7.59 21.55 -6.68
C ARG A 55 7.30 21.78 -8.15
N LYS A 56 7.21 20.71 -8.91
CA LYS A 56 6.94 20.72 -10.35
C LYS A 56 5.85 19.69 -10.67
N GLU A 57 5.11 19.99 -11.72
CA GLU A 57 4.17 19.07 -12.35
C GLU A 57 4.65 18.67 -13.73
N ARG A 58 4.49 17.39 -14.07
CA ARG A 58 4.74 16.87 -15.41
C ARG A 58 3.55 16.03 -15.85
N ARG A 59 3.17 16.21 -17.11
CA ARG A 59 2.03 15.53 -17.72
C ARG A 59 2.51 14.48 -18.69
N PHE A 60 1.82 13.36 -18.68
CA PHE A 60 2.05 12.25 -19.60
C PHE A 60 0.72 11.82 -20.20
N THR A 61 0.74 11.40 -21.45
CA THR A 61 -0.40 10.78 -22.09
C THR A 61 -0.46 9.32 -21.66
N VAL A 62 -1.65 8.84 -21.33
CA VAL A 62 -1.96 7.47 -20.99
C VAL A 62 -2.81 6.89 -22.10
N ASP A 63 -2.51 5.69 -22.57
CA ASP A 63 -3.38 5.02 -23.54
C ASP A 63 -4.64 4.49 -22.82
N PRO A 64 -5.85 4.78 -23.29
CA PRO A 64 -7.08 4.19 -22.73
C PRO A 64 -7.00 2.67 -22.74
N GLY A 65 -7.41 2.03 -21.64
CA GLY A 65 -7.32 0.59 -21.49
C GLY A 65 -5.90 0.04 -21.27
N ALA A 66 -4.91 0.91 -21.01
CA ALA A 66 -3.55 0.48 -20.72
C ALA A 66 -3.46 -0.25 -19.36
N GLN A 67 -2.52 -1.16 -19.27
CA GLN A 67 -1.98 -1.64 -18.01
C GLN A 67 -0.87 -0.69 -17.56
N LEU A 68 -0.99 -0.15 -16.35
CA LEU A 68 -0.04 0.82 -15.80
C LEU A 68 0.90 0.15 -14.81
N ALA A 69 2.13 0.63 -14.72
CA ALA A 69 3.11 0.15 -13.75
C ALA A 69 3.82 1.32 -13.06
N MET A 70 3.86 1.28 -11.72
CA MET A 70 4.55 2.25 -10.87
C MET A 70 5.75 1.58 -10.22
N SER A 71 6.94 1.92 -10.69
CA SER A 71 8.21 1.38 -10.16
C SER A 71 8.89 2.34 -9.17
N ILE A 72 8.14 3.29 -8.65
CA ILE A 72 8.55 4.29 -7.65
C ILE A 72 7.45 4.44 -6.61
N PRO A 73 7.76 4.86 -5.39
CA PRO A 73 6.74 5.18 -4.39
C PRO A 73 5.78 6.25 -4.88
N VAL A 74 4.47 6.01 -4.73
CA VAL A 74 3.42 6.91 -5.22
C VAL A 74 2.26 7.08 -4.24
N GLU A 75 1.71 8.30 -4.22
CA GLU A 75 0.34 8.58 -3.79
C GLU A 75 -0.50 8.72 -5.06
N LEU A 76 -1.21 7.66 -5.44
CA LEU A 76 -1.90 7.58 -6.72
C LEU A 76 -3.41 7.75 -6.57
N THR A 77 -3.97 8.66 -7.33
CA THR A 77 -5.41 8.82 -7.49
C THR A 77 -5.80 8.59 -8.93
N PHE A 78 -6.66 7.62 -9.18
CA PHE A 78 -7.33 7.42 -10.46
C PHE A 78 -8.78 7.91 -10.37
N THR A 79 -9.19 8.64 -11.39
CA THR A 79 -10.59 9.04 -11.56
C THR A 79 -11.00 8.80 -13.01
N ARG A 80 -12.11 8.11 -13.21
CA ARG A 80 -12.66 7.91 -14.54
C ARG A 80 -13.02 9.24 -15.20
N GLY A 81 -12.63 9.42 -16.46
CA GLY A 81 -12.95 10.61 -17.24
C GLY A 81 -12.54 10.47 -18.70
N ASP A 82 -13.02 11.36 -19.54
CA ASP A 82 -12.86 11.27 -21.02
C ASP A 82 -11.42 11.55 -21.47
N LYS A 83 -10.64 12.28 -20.68
CA LYS A 83 -9.25 12.58 -21.02
C LYS A 83 -8.31 11.52 -20.46
N ALA A 84 -7.45 10.97 -21.30
CA ALA A 84 -6.45 10.02 -20.90
C ALA A 84 -5.11 10.73 -20.61
N GLU A 85 -4.94 11.20 -19.38
CA GLU A 85 -3.73 11.89 -18.92
C GLU A 85 -3.29 11.44 -17.52
N MET A 86 -2.00 11.49 -17.28
CA MET A 86 -1.39 11.33 -15.98
C MET A 86 -0.61 12.60 -15.62
N VAL A 87 -0.88 13.16 -14.45
CA VAL A 87 -0.16 14.32 -13.89
C VAL A 87 0.64 13.82 -12.69
N VAL A 88 1.96 13.98 -12.76
CA VAL A 88 2.85 13.65 -11.65
C VAL A 88 3.38 14.94 -11.05
N SER A 89 3.25 15.09 -9.74
CA SER A 89 3.71 16.25 -8.99
C SER A 89 4.60 15.86 -7.82
N GLY A 90 5.65 16.66 -7.61
CA GLY A 90 6.63 16.44 -6.55
C GLY A 90 7.83 17.37 -6.65
N PRO A 91 8.94 17.07 -5.94
CA PRO A 91 10.17 17.83 -6.05
C PRO A 91 10.68 17.89 -7.50
N ALA A 92 11.03 19.07 -7.98
CA ALA A 92 11.45 19.28 -9.38
C ALA A 92 12.62 18.37 -9.79
N ALA A 93 13.57 18.16 -8.89
CA ALA A 93 14.74 17.31 -9.11
C ALA A 93 14.36 15.83 -9.41
N LEU A 94 13.26 15.34 -8.86
CA LEU A 94 12.74 14.00 -9.12
C LEU A 94 11.87 13.97 -10.37
N VAL A 95 10.93 14.92 -10.48
CA VAL A 95 9.95 14.99 -11.58
C VAL A 95 10.64 15.15 -12.94
N ASP A 96 11.76 15.89 -13.02
CA ASP A 96 12.51 16.09 -14.26
C ASP A 96 13.20 14.81 -14.77
N ARG A 97 13.54 13.90 -13.87
CA ARG A 97 14.21 12.63 -14.18
C ARG A 97 13.24 11.47 -14.45
N LEU A 98 11.93 11.67 -14.24
CA LEU A 98 10.94 10.63 -14.49
C LEU A 98 10.94 10.18 -15.95
N VAL A 99 10.83 8.89 -16.14
CA VAL A 99 10.66 8.25 -17.43
C VAL A 99 9.31 7.53 -17.46
N TRP A 100 8.54 7.82 -18.50
CA TRP A 100 7.27 7.18 -18.79
C TRP A 100 7.39 6.44 -20.13
N GLU A 101 7.47 5.13 -20.07
CA GLU A 101 7.63 4.28 -21.25
C GLU A 101 6.77 3.03 -21.13
N ARG A 102 6.03 2.71 -22.19
CA ARG A 102 5.22 1.49 -22.29
C ARG A 102 4.29 1.27 -21.09
N GLY A 103 3.66 2.34 -20.58
CA GLY A 103 2.78 2.26 -19.42
C GLY A 103 3.49 2.14 -18.07
N ARG A 104 4.82 2.29 -18.00
CA ARG A 104 5.62 2.23 -16.77
C ARG A 104 6.20 3.59 -16.41
N LEU A 105 5.91 4.03 -15.17
CA LEU A 105 6.54 5.19 -14.55
C LEU A 105 7.73 4.75 -13.72
N SER A 106 8.91 5.27 -14.03
CA SER A 106 10.15 4.89 -13.35
C SER A 106 11.08 6.10 -13.16
N LEU A 107 12.04 5.95 -12.26
CA LEU A 107 13.11 6.92 -11.99
C LEU A 107 14.47 6.25 -12.20
N PRO A 108 15.13 6.46 -13.36
CA PRO A 108 16.44 5.88 -13.64
C PRO A 108 17.51 6.37 -12.66
N GLY A 109 18.43 5.47 -12.32
CA GLY A 109 19.58 5.77 -11.46
C GLY A 109 19.36 5.56 -9.97
N GLY A 110 18.19 5.05 -9.57
CA GLY A 110 17.85 4.76 -8.17
C GLY A 110 17.96 6.01 -7.28
N THR A 111 16.95 6.32 -6.55
CA THR A 111 16.97 7.38 -5.52
C THR A 111 16.16 6.83 -4.36
N SER A 112 16.71 6.86 -3.16
CA SER A 112 15.91 6.61 -1.97
C SER A 112 14.87 7.70 -1.86
N MET A 113 13.61 7.36 -1.98
CA MET A 113 12.49 8.27 -1.80
C MET A 113 11.79 7.88 -0.50
N HIS A 114 11.69 8.82 0.43
CA HIS A 114 11.02 8.61 1.70
C HIS A 114 9.51 8.87 1.57
N HIS A 115 9.12 9.72 0.63
CA HIS A 115 7.72 10.02 0.32
C HIS A 115 7.41 9.69 -1.15
N GLY A 116 6.19 9.22 -1.40
CA GLY A 116 5.71 8.96 -2.75
C GLY A 116 5.48 10.24 -3.55
N LEU A 117 5.66 10.17 -4.87
CA LEU A 117 5.22 11.23 -5.77
C LEU A 117 3.69 11.20 -5.90
N LYS A 118 3.07 12.37 -5.95
CA LYS A 118 1.64 12.46 -6.21
C LYS A 118 1.36 12.20 -7.68
N VAL A 119 0.62 11.15 -7.97
CA VAL A 119 0.24 10.74 -9.32
C VAL A 119 -1.28 10.81 -9.44
N ARG A 120 -1.75 11.66 -10.32
CA ARG A 120 -3.17 11.76 -10.64
C ARG A 120 -3.41 11.28 -12.06
N ILE A 121 -4.25 10.28 -12.21
CA ILE A 121 -4.60 9.69 -13.50
C ILE A 121 -6.07 9.93 -13.78
N THR A 122 -6.35 10.44 -14.97
CA THR A 122 -7.70 10.51 -15.51
C THR A 122 -7.71 9.72 -16.81
N ALA A 123 -8.60 8.74 -16.93
CA ALA A 123 -8.76 7.97 -18.16
C ALA A 123 -10.16 7.33 -18.21
N PRO A 124 -10.68 6.99 -19.40
CA PRO A 124 -11.95 6.27 -19.52
C PRO A 124 -11.92 4.92 -18.82
N GLU A 125 -10.79 4.22 -18.93
CA GLU A 125 -10.54 2.91 -18.32
C GLU A 125 -9.03 2.65 -18.19
N ILE A 126 -8.66 1.77 -17.23
CA ILE A 126 -7.33 1.17 -17.09
C ILE A 126 -7.50 -0.32 -16.84
N THR A 127 -6.91 -1.19 -17.62
CA THR A 127 -7.11 -2.64 -17.49
C THR A 127 -6.29 -3.27 -16.38
N GLY A 128 -5.31 -2.58 -15.84
CA GLY A 128 -4.53 -3.06 -14.71
C GLY A 128 -3.57 -2.04 -14.13
N LEU A 129 -3.13 -2.33 -12.91
CA LEU A 129 -2.17 -1.54 -12.16
C LEU A 129 -1.14 -2.45 -11.49
N ASN A 130 0.13 -2.27 -11.83
CA ASN A 130 1.26 -2.94 -11.18
C ASN A 130 1.96 -1.93 -10.26
N LEU A 131 2.12 -2.29 -9.01
CA LEU A 131 2.77 -1.49 -7.98
C LEU A 131 4.03 -2.23 -7.50
N ASP A 132 5.16 -1.93 -8.13
CA ASP A 132 6.45 -2.57 -7.81
C ASP A 132 7.12 -1.90 -6.58
N ALA A 133 6.59 -0.77 -6.14
CA ALA A 133 7.08 0.03 -5.01
C ALA A 133 5.93 0.38 -4.04
N PRO A 134 6.23 0.88 -2.83
CA PRO A 134 5.20 1.30 -1.89
C PRO A 134 4.25 2.36 -2.46
N GLY A 135 3.00 2.35 -2.04
CA GLY A 135 2.04 3.34 -2.50
C GLY A 135 0.70 3.33 -1.78
N ASP A 136 0.14 4.54 -1.69
CA ASP A 136 -1.24 4.77 -1.29
C ASP A 136 -2.06 5.02 -2.57
N VAL A 137 -3.08 4.21 -2.79
CA VAL A 137 -3.79 4.20 -4.07
C VAL A 137 -5.30 4.33 -3.87
N THR A 138 -5.89 5.30 -4.54
CA THR A 138 -7.35 5.47 -4.59
C THR A 138 -7.82 5.39 -6.04
N LEU A 139 -8.72 4.43 -6.32
CA LEU A 139 -9.31 4.25 -7.64
C LEU A 139 -10.82 4.54 -7.59
N THR A 140 -11.25 5.60 -8.26
CA THR A 140 -12.65 6.02 -8.21
C THR A 140 -13.34 5.89 -9.56
N GLY A 141 -14.49 5.21 -9.56
CA GLY A 141 -15.38 5.13 -10.71
C GLY A 141 -14.90 4.14 -11.78
N LEU A 142 -14.27 3.04 -11.39
CA LEU A 142 -13.98 1.93 -12.32
C LEU A 142 -15.29 1.50 -13.00
N ASP A 143 -15.26 1.31 -14.31
CA ASP A 143 -16.41 0.80 -15.06
C ASP A 143 -15.91 0.11 -16.33
N GLN A 144 -15.58 -1.17 -16.17
CA GLN A 144 -14.84 -1.91 -17.18
C GLN A 144 -15.03 -3.42 -17.06
N ASP A 145 -14.72 -4.12 -18.13
CA ASP A 145 -14.82 -5.58 -18.17
C ASP A 145 -13.78 -6.27 -17.27
N LYS A 146 -12.55 -5.79 -17.26
CA LYS A 146 -11.44 -6.43 -16.55
C LYS A 146 -10.60 -5.42 -15.82
N PHE A 147 -10.18 -5.79 -14.61
CA PHE A 147 -9.17 -5.06 -13.87
C PHE A 147 -8.22 -6.03 -13.18
N ALA A 148 -6.92 -5.84 -13.37
CA ALA A 148 -5.88 -6.63 -12.74
C ALA A 148 -5.01 -5.74 -11.84
N LEU A 149 -4.90 -6.08 -10.57
CA LEU A 149 -4.00 -5.46 -9.61
C LEU A 149 -2.86 -6.43 -9.27
N ARG A 150 -1.63 -5.97 -9.40
CA ARG A 150 -0.44 -6.66 -8.88
C ARG A 150 0.31 -5.73 -7.94
N SER A 151 0.59 -6.19 -6.75
CA SER A 151 1.32 -5.45 -5.71
C SER A 151 2.52 -6.26 -5.25
N GLU A 152 3.72 -5.71 -5.42
CA GLU A 152 4.97 -6.27 -4.89
C GLU A 152 5.51 -5.43 -3.71
N GLY A 153 5.12 -4.16 -3.62
CA GLY A 153 5.49 -3.23 -2.54
C GLY A 153 4.58 -3.30 -1.32
N ALA A 154 4.78 -2.36 -0.40
CA ALA A 154 3.83 -2.09 0.67
C ALA A 154 2.73 -1.15 0.13
N VAL A 155 1.50 -1.65 -0.02
CA VAL A 155 0.43 -0.93 -0.72
C VAL A 155 -0.84 -0.91 0.11
N ASP A 156 -1.35 0.31 0.32
CA ASP A 156 -2.71 0.52 0.81
C ASP A 156 -3.56 1.03 -0.35
N LEU A 157 -4.60 0.27 -0.71
CA LEU A 157 -5.44 0.56 -1.87
C LEU A 157 -6.91 0.55 -1.51
N GLU A 158 -7.61 1.60 -1.93
CA GLU A 158 -9.06 1.69 -1.91
C GLU A 158 -9.60 1.86 -3.33
N ALA A 159 -10.64 1.09 -3.70
CA ALA A 159 -11.25 1.22 -5.01
C ALA A 159 -12.79 1.16 -4.96
N SER A 160 -13.39 1.85 -5.94
CA SER A 160 -14.83 1.86 -6.12
C SER A 160 -15.22 1.85 -7.60
N GLY A 161 -16.39 1.24 -7.89
CA GLY A 161 -16.93 1.18 -9.25
C GLY A 161 -17.45 -0.20 -9.62
N LYS A 162 -17.37 -0.54 -10.92
CA LYS A 162 -17.87 -1.82 -11.47
C LYS A 162 -16.83 -2.48 -12.33
N VAL A 163 -16.59 -3.78 -12.08
CA VAL A 163 -15.65 -4.58 -12.86
C VAL A 163 -16.23 -5.99 -13.06
N ARG A 164 -16.34 -6.46 -14.29
CA ARG A 164 -16.86 -7.81 -14.48
C ARG A 164 -15.90 -8.89 -13.98
N GLN A 165 -14.62 -8.77 -14.30
CA GLN A 165 -13.58 -9.71 -13.89
C GLN A 165 -12.47 -8.98 -13.13
N LEU A 166 -12.31 -9.31 -11.85
CA LEU A 166 -11.32 -8.74 -10.95
C LEU A 166 -10.22 -9.76 -10.67
N THR A 167 -8.96 -9.39 -10.88
CA THR A 167 -7.81 -10.24 -10.55
C THR A 167 -6.88 -9.48 -9.62
N ILE A 168 -6.53 -10.06 -8.48
CA ILE A 168 -5.65 -9.48 -7.47
C ILE A 168 -4.51 -10.45 -7.19
N SER A 169 -3.28 -9.96 -7.29
CA SER A 169 -2.06 -10.68 -6.89
C SER A 169 -1.26 -9.79 -5.94
N SER A 170 -1.19 -10.18 -4.67
CA SER A 170 -0.42 -9.45 -3.63
C SER A 170 0.75 -10.29 -3.18
N GLU A 171 1.96 -9.85 -3.52
CA GLU A 171 3.24 -10.47 -3.12
C GLU A 171 3.94 -9.63 -2.03
N GLY A 172 3.54 -8.38 -1.87
CA GLY A 172 4.07 -7.44 -0.89
C GLY A 172 3.36 -7.48 0.47
N ALA A 173 3.22 -6.30 1.09
CA ALA A 173 2.48 -6.10 2.32
C ALA A 173 1.42 -5.01 2.13
N GLY A 174 0.37 -4.98 2.97
CA GLY A 174 -0.62 -3.89 2.98
C GLY A 174 -2.06 -4.35 2.93
N ASN A 175 -2.95 -3.40 2.69
CA ASN A 175 -4.38 -3.64 2.67
C ASN A 175 -4.97 -3.24 1.31
N ILE A 176 -5.83 -4.07 0.78
CA ILE A 176 -6.52 -3.84 -0.49
C ILE A 176 -8.02 -3.85 -0.22
N ASP A 177 -8.62 -2.66 -0.18
CA ASP A 177 -10.07 -2.50 0.03
C ASP A 177 -10.80 -2.28 -1.30
N LEU A 178 -11.55 -3.29 -1.70
CA LEU A 178 -12.39 -3.31 -2.90
C LEU A 178 -13.85 -3.52 -2.53
N ALA A 179 -14.27 -3.22 -1.30
CA ALA A 179 -15.66 -3.32 -0.87
C ALA A 179 -16.57 -2.44 -1.72
N GLY A 180 -16.06 -1.28 -2.18
CA GLY A 180 -16.74 -0.37 -3.09
C GLY A 180 -16.81 -0.81 -4.55
N VAL A 181 -16.18 -1.94 -4.92
CA VAL A 181 -16.19 -2.46 -6.28
C VAL A 181 -17.27 -3.53 -6.43
N GLU A 182 -18.17 -3.34 -7.39
CA GLU A 182 -19.13 -4.36 -7.81
C GLU A 182 -18.47 -5.29 -8.83
N ALA A 183 -18.09 -6.49 -8.41
CA ALA A 183 -17.54 -7.49 -9.32
C ALA A 183 -18.53 -8.62 -9.60
N ALA A 184 -18.45 -9.26 -10.79
CA ALA A 184 -19.09 -10.53 -11.04
C ALA A 184 -18.18 -11.67 -10.61
N ASP A 185 -16.98 -11.73 -11.15
CA ASP A 185 -15.98 -12.75 -10.84
C ASP A 185 -14.76 -12.11 -10.20
N ALA A 186 -14.18 -12.76 -9.18
CA ALA A 186 -12.94 -12.33 -8.55
C ALA A 186 -11.96 -13.49 -8.35
N THR A 187 -10.71 -13.25 -8.68
CA THR A 187 -9.58 -14.14 -8.36
C THR A 187 -8.59 -13.39 -7.49
N VAL A 188 -8.29 -13.94 -6.32
CA VAL A 188 -7.40 -13.33 -5.33
C VAL A 188 -6.27 -14.30 -4.99
N ARG A 189 -5.04 -13.85 -5.14
CA ARG A 189 -3.84 -14.56 -4.73
C ARG A 189 -3.01 -13.70 -3.78
N ILE A 190 -2.74 -14.22 -2.59
CA ILE A 190 -1.91 -13.58 -1.57
C ILE A 190 -0.71 -14.47 -1.30
N ASP A 191 0.47 -14.05 -1.75
CA ASP A 191 1.76 -14.66 -1.44
C ASP A 191 2.54 -13.85 -0.39
N GLY A 192 2.10 -12.63 -0.09
CA GLY A 192 2.66 -11.68 0.85
C GLY A 192 1.99 -11.68 2.23
N VAL A 193 1.92 -10.49 2.83
CA VAL A 193 1.28 -10.24 4.14
C VAL A 193 0.27 -9.12 4.00
N GLY A 194 -1.02 -9.36 4.31
CA GLY A 194 -2.01 -8.29 4.24
C GLY A 194 -3.45 -8.76 4.20
N ASN A 195 -4.34 -7.80 4.06
CA ASN A 195 -5.77 -8.09 4.02
C ASN A 195 -6.36 -7.63 2.69
N VAL A 196 -7.31 -8.38 2.19
CA VAL A 196 -8.08 -8.03 0.99
C VAL A 196 -9.56 -8.07 1.33
N THR A 197 -10.26 -6.97 1.12
CA THR A 197 -11.72 -6.89 1.23
C THR A 197 -12.31 -6.75 -0.16
N LEU A 198 -13.27 -7.58 -0.51
CA LEU A 198 -13.90 -7.54 -1.84
C LEU A 198 -15.34 -8.04 -1.84
N GLY A 199 -16.10 -7.64 -2.88
CA GLY A 199 -17.45 -8.14 -3.12
C GLY A 199 -17.62 -8.61 -4.56
N ALA A 200 -17.84 -9.92 -4.76
CA ALA A 200 -18.22 -10.47 -6.06
C ALA A 200 -19.48 -11.33 -5.92
N THR A 201 -20.28 -11.40 -6.99
CA THR A 201 -21.62 -12.02 -6.93
C THR A 201 -21.70 -13.40 -7.55
N HIS A 202 -20.86 -13.69 -8.56
CA HIS A 202 -20.91 -14.98 -9.27
C HIS A 202 -19.84 -15.94 -8.76
N MET A 203 -18.55 -15.70 -9.01
CA MET A 203 -17.48 -16.61 -8.60
C MET A 203 -16.36 -15.89 -7.87
N VAL A 204 -15.91 -16.47 -6.77
CA VAL A 204 -14.69 -16.04 -6.04
C VAL A 204 -13.74 -17.23 -5.92
N ASP A 205 -12.51 -17.06 -6.39
CA ASP A 205 -11.40 -18.00 -6.19
C ASP A 205 -10.30 -17.32 -5.38
N VAL A 206 -10.01 -17.84 -4.19
CA VAL A 206 -9.03 -17.28 -3.25
C VAL A 206 -7.92 -18.28 -2.99
N GLU A 207 -6.69 -17.85 -3.15
CA GLU A 207 -5.50 -18.61 -2.75
C GLU A 207 -4.62 -17.76 -1.83
N ILE A 208 -4.37 -18.25 -0.62
CA ILE A 208 -3.50 -17.60 0.37
C ILE A 208 -2.33 -18.52 0.66
N ASN A 209 -1.12 -18.13 0.23
CA ASN A 209 0.13 -18.83 0.51
C ASN A 209 0.99 -18.08 1.54
N GLY A 210 0.65 -16.84 1.83
CA GLY A 210 1.32 -15.95 2.79
C GLY A 210 0.64 -15.89 4.16
N ALA A 211 0.59 -14.69 4.74
CA ALA A 211 -0.13 -14.41 5.97
C ALA A 211 -1.15 -13.28 5.73
N GLY A 212 -2.45 -13.59 5.77
CA GLY A 212 -3.44 -12.56 5.49
C GLY A 212 -4.87 -13.05 5.55
N ASN A 213 -5.78 -12.09 5.53
CA ASN A 213 -7.21 -12.38 5.57
C ASN A 213 -7.90 -11.86 4.31
N VAL A 214 -8.90 -12.60 3.85
CA VAL A 214 -9.79 -12.14 2.78
C VAL A 214 -11.19 -12.01 3.35
N THR A 215 -11.76 -10.80 3.28
CA THR A 215 -13.12 -10.52 3.72
C THR A 215 -14.03 -10.38 2.51
N LEU A 216 -15.08 -11.18 2.46
CA LEU A 216 -16.10 -11.12 1.43
C LEU A 216 -17.28 -10.30 1.95
N VAL A 217 -17.58 -9.16 1.31
CA VAL A 217 -18.71 -8.29 1.67
C VAL A 217 -19.98 -8.57 0.86
N ARG A 218 -19.93 -9.53 -0.05
CA ARG A 218 -21.08 -10.04 -0.81
C ARG A 218 -21.01 -11.54 -0.95
N LYS A 219 -22.15 -12.20 -0.92
CA LYS A 219 -22.24 -13.64 -1.07
C LYS A 219 -22.10 -14.06 -2.53
N PRO A 220 -21.00 -14.75 -2.93
CA PRO A 220 -20.86 -15.30 -4.26
C PRO A 220 -21.73 -16.55 -4.44
N GLU A 221 -22.10 -16.86 -5.68
CA GLU A 221 -22.76 -18.14 -6.03
C GLU A 221 -21.78 -19.30 -5.84
N THR A 222 -20.52 -19.08 -6.16
CA THR A 222 -19.46 -20.09 -6.02
C THR A 222 -18.24 -19.49 -5.32
N LEU A 223 -17.82 -20.12 -4.22
CA LEU A 223 -16.57 -19.80 -3.53
C LEU A 223 -15.62 -21.01 -3.62
N ARG A 224 -14.44 -20.78 -4.12
CA ARG A 224 -13.30 -21.69 -4.05
C ARG A 224 -12.22 -21.06 -3.20
N SER A 225 -11.64 -21.83 -2.29
CA SER A 225 -10.60 -21.31 -1.41
C SER A 225 -9.51 -22.33 -1.16
N ARG A 226 -8.27 -21.87 -1.15
CA ARG A 226 -7.08 -22.63 -0.76
C ARG A 226 -6.26 -21.80 0.20
N LEU A 227 -6.05 -22.33 1.39
CA LEU A 227 -5.24 -21.72 2.43
C LEU A 227 -4.03 -22.61 2.70
N ASN A 228 -2.86 -22.17 2.22
CA ASN A 228 -1.58 -22.85 2.45
C ASN A 228 -0.68 -22.03 3.40
N GLY A 229 -1.18 -20.90 3.89
CA GLY A 229 -0.50 -19.96 4.78
C GLY A 229 -1.21 -19.82 6.13
N ILE A 230 -1.09 -18.62 6.71
CA ILE A 230 -1.73 -18.21 7.96
C ILE A 230 -2.78 -17.15 7.65
N GLY A 231 -4.03 -17.37 8.08
CA GLY A 231 -5.09 -16.39 7.87
C GLY A 231 -6.48 -16.97 7.84
N SER A 232 -7.43 -16.19 7.39
CA SER A 232 -8.83 -16.58 7.30
C SER A 232 -9.50 -16.05 6.03
N ILE A 233 -10.65 -16.65 5.73
CA ILE A 233 -11.58 -16.09 4.74
C ILE A 233 -12.88 -15.85 5.49
N ASP A 234 -13.17 -14.57 5.68
CA ASP A 234 -14.28 -14.11 6.48
C ASP A 234 -15.45 -13.66 5.60
N HIS A 235 -16.65 -13.82 6.10
CA HIS A 235 -17.89 -13.50 5.41
C HIS A 235 -18.63 -12.39 6.17
N ASP A 236 -18.72 -11.21 5.57
CA ASP A 236 -19.40 -10.04 6.12
C ASP A 236 -20.63 -9.68 5.24
N TYR A 237 -21.56 -10.64 5.09
CA TYR A 237 -22.83 -10.51 4.34
C TYR A 237 -23.98 -11.27 4.94
#